data_0aaff43bc28e2617eed708bea73d391f
#
_entry.id   0aaff43bc28e2617eed708bea73d391f
#
_cell.length_a   1.000
_cell.length_b   1.000
_cell.length_c   1.000
_cell.angle_alpha   90.00
_cell.angle_beta   90.00
_cell.angle_gamma   90.00
#
_symmetry.space_group_name_H-M   'P 1'
#
loop_
_entity.id
_entity.type
_entity.pdbx_description
1 polymer ?
#
loop_
_entity_poly.entity_id
_entity_poly.type
_entity_poly.pdbx_seq_one_letter_code
_entity_poly.pdbx_strand_id
1 'polypeptide(L)'
;MDIKTFVQVISKLPPQIAVLAKGPTGIGKSHIVHQVADRLEMEVIDRRLSQMTEGDIIGLPELVDGVTRFAPIDWFVRACNEPVVLFFDELNRATIEVQQCAFQIVLDRELNGHKLHPATRVYAAINEGSEYQVTEMDPALLRRFFVASLEPTAQDWLAWARKSRRIDPLMISFIEKYPARLRHTGQMEPGKVYPNPASWDRLDTALTYAGFEPSKSGGVNYNPLMYSMCTGFLGEESTIAFVDYVKNHEIKFSAQDVLNDFDTKKDLISKLSTDKKNDLLNIIITYTVNNEVSIVQVQNACDFVNTCADEMLVNFMNMIMETKNLPTIRKFHKLLGTKVVDVVNAANTIV
;
A
#
# COMPACT_ATOMS: atom_id res chain seq x y z
N MET A 1 14.89 -11.30 13.05
CA MET A 1 15.79 -10.56 12.10
C MET A 1 14.94 -9.59 11.29
N ASP A 2 15.36 -8.33 11.16
CA ASP A 2 14.70 -7.36 10.29
C ASP A 2 14.95 -7.67 8.80
N ILE A 3 14.10 -7.06 7.93
CA ILE A 3 14.13 -7.34 6.48
C ILE A 3 15.46 -6.94 5.85
N LYS A 4 16.01 -5.78 6.23
CA LYS A 4 17.25 -5.25 5.65
C LYS A 4 18.44 -6.20 5.92
N THR A 5 18.56 -6.64 7.16
CA THR A 5 19.60 -7.60 7.58
C THR A 5 19.42 -8.93 6.86
N PHE A 6 18.18 -9.44 6.78
CA PHE A 6 17.90 -10.68 6.06
C PHE A 6 18.37 -10.62 4.60
N VAL A 7 17.95 -9.60 3.87
CA VAL A 7 18.33 -9.41 2.45
C VAL A 7 19.85 -9.30 2.29
N GLN A 8 20.55 -8.64 3.20
CA GLN A 8 22.01 -8.53 3.15
C GLN A 8 22.71 -9.87 3.42
N VAL A 9 22.24 -10.63 4.40
CA VAL A 9 22.84 -11.91 4.78
C VAL A 9 22.64 -12.93 3.67
N ILE A 10 21.40 -13.16 3.23
CA ILE A 10 21.11 -14.23 2.28
C ILE A 10 21.67 -13.96 0.88
N SER A 11 21.85 -12.69 0.50
CA SER A 11 22.54 -12.35 -0.75
C SER A 11 24.02 -12.75 -0.75
N LYS A 12 24.62 -12.92 0.43
CA LYS A 12 26.05 -13.29 0.60
C LYS A 12 26.28 -14.78 0.85
N LEU A 13 25.22 -15.55 1.13
CA LEU A 13 25.34 -17.00 1.29
C LEU A 13 25.69 -17.64 -0.06
N PRO A 14 26.48 -18.72 -0.07
CA PRO A 14 26.72 -19.45 -1.30
C PRO A 14 25.46 -20.18 -1.77
N PRO A 15 25.30 -20.48 -3.09
CA PRO A 15 24.10 -21.12 -3.65
C PRO A 15 23.76 -22.47 -3.03
N GLN A 16 24.76 -23.17 -2.49
CA GLN A 16 24.60 -24.49 -1.89
C GLN A 16 23.85 -24.47 -0.54
N ILE A 17 23.77 -23.31 0.10
CA ILE A 17 23.06 -23.17 1.38
C ILE A 17 21.62 -22.82 1.11
N ALA A 18 20.70 -23.73 1.41
CA ALA A 18 19.28 -23.46 1.36
C ALA A 18 18.88 -22.51 2.51
N VAL A 19 17.92 -21.62 2.27
CA VAL A 19 17.44 -20.62 3.25
C VAL A 19 15.99 -20.87 3.59
N LEU A 20 15.66 -20.87 4.88
CA LEU A 20 14.29 -20.95 5.39
C LEU A 20 13.89 -19.64 6.06
N ALA A 21 12.97 -18.93 5.44
CA ALA A 21 12.34 -17.74 6.00
C ALA A 21 11.15 -18.15 6.89
N LYS A 22 11.26 -17.91 8.18
CA LYS A 22 10.27 -18.27 9.20
C LYS A 22 9.62 -17.01 9.78
N GLY A 23 8.30 -16.98 9.90
CA GLY A 23 7.61 -15.83 10.50
C GLY A 23 6.09 -15.81 10.24
N PRO A 24 5.37 -14.85 10.85
CA PRO A 24 3.92 -14.74 10.72
C PRO A 24 3.43 -14.59 9.28
N THR A 25 2.16 -14.91 9.05
CA THR A 25 1.51 -14.67 7.75
C THR A 25 1.36 -13.17 7.46
N GLY A 26 1.43 -12.80 6.17
CA GLY A 26 1.16 -11.43 5.72
C GLY A 26 2.28 -10.42 5.96
N ILE A 27 3.46 -10.88 6.40
CA ILE A 27 4.65 -10.02 6.59
C ILE A 27 5.45 -9.78 5.31
N GLY A 28 5.05 -10.38 4.19
CA GLY A 28 5.70 -10.21 2.90
C GLY A 28 6.88 -11.14 2.62
N LYS A 29 6.95 -12.37 3.22
CA LYS A 29 8.05 -13.33 3.00
C LYS A 29 8.34 -13.57 1.53
N SER A 30 7.31 -13.89 0.73
CA SER A 30 7.46 -14.12 -0.71
C SER A 30 7.98 -12.88 -1.42
N HIS A 31 7.47 -11.69 -1.07
CA HIS A 31 7.93 -10.41 -1.64
C HIS A 31 9.43 -10.14 -1.33
N ILE A 32 9.86 -10.49 -0.11
CA ILE A 32 11.28 -10.34 0.30
C ILE A 32 12.17 -11.28 -0.52
N VAL A 33 11.72 -12.52 -0.81
CA VAL A 33 12.47 -13.46 -1.66
C VAL A 33 12.64 -12.89 -3.07
N HIS A 34 11.57 -12.32 -3.66
CA HIS A 34 11.66 -11.64 -4.96
C HIS A 34 12.62 -10.46 -4.93
N GLN A 35 12.61 -9.63 -3.88
CA GLN A 35 13.61 -8.55 -3.74
C GLN A 35 15.06 -9.05 -3.70
N VAL A 36 15.29 -10.21 -3.10
CA VAL A 36 16.64 -10.82 -3.09
C VAL A 36 17.01 -11.34 -4.45
N ALA A 37 16.08 -11.99 -5.15
CA ALA A 37 16.29 -12.49 -6.51
C ALA A 37 16.59 -11.36 -7.50
N ASP A 38 15.84 -10.26 -7.42
CA ASP A 38 16.09 -9.04 -8.22
C ASP A 38 17.51 -8.50 -7.97
N ARG A 39 17.94 -8.49 -6.71
CA ARG A 39 19.30 -8.03 -6.35
C ARG A 39 20.41 -8.96 -6.87
N LEU A 40 20.10 -10.25 -7.02
CA LEU A 40 21.00 -11.26 -7.57
C LEU A 40 20.89 -11.37 -9.09
N GLU A 41 19.99 -10.60 -9.71
CA GLU A 41 19.67 -10.67 -11.14
C GLU A 41 19.23 -12.08 -11.57
N MET A 42 18.46 -12.76 -10.71
CA MET A 42 18.00 -14.14 -10.92
C MET A 42 16.47 -14.17 -11.01
N GLU A 43 15.95 -15.01 -11.90
CA GLU A 43 14.53 -15.29 -11.98
C GLU A 43 14.06 -16.16 -10.81
N VAL A 44 12.80 -15.96 -10.34
CA VAL A 44 12.20 -16.77 -9.29
C VAL A 44 11.26 -17.80 -9.90
N ILE A 45 11.50 -19.07 -9.56
CA ILE A 45 10.53 -20.14 -9.76
C ILE A 45 9.80 -20.33 -8.42
N ASP A 46 8.61 -19.74 -8.30
CA ASP A 46 7.78 -19.79 -7.09
C ASP A 46 6.87 -21.03 -7.12
N ARG A 47 6.94 -21.84 -6.08
CA ARG A 47 6.11 -23.04 -5.88
C ARG A 47 5.49 -23.05 -4.50
N ARG A 48 4.15 -22.98 -4.48
CA ARG A 48 3.39 -23.05 -3.24
C ARG A 48 3.08 -24.49 -2.92
N LEU A 49 3.88 -25.06 -2.02
CA LEU A 49 3.85 -26.50 -1.75
C LEU A 49 2.55 -26.97 -1.09
N SER A 50 1.82 -26.10 -0.37
CA SER A 50 0.50 -26.41 0.17
C SER A 50 -0.57 -26.73 -0.88
N GLN A 51 -0.32 -26.39 -2.14
CA GLN A 51 -1.23 -26.60 -3.27
C GLN A 51 -0.73 -27.67 -4.25
N MET A 52 0.38 -28.34 -3.93
CA MET A 52 1.02 -29.35 -4.78
C MET A 52 0.78 -30.75 -4.28
N THR A 53 0.78 -31.68 -5.21
CA THR A 53 0.83 -33.13 -4.96
C THR A 53 2.27 -33.64 -5.13
N GLU A 54 2.54 -34.86 -4.73
CA GLU A 54 3.84 -35.51 -4.94
C GLU A 54 4.24 -35.55 -6.42
N GLY A 55 3.27 -35.86 -7.30
CA GLY A 55 3.50 -35.87 -8.75
C GLY A 55 3.89 -34.51 -9.34
N ASP A 56 3.44 -33.41 -8.71
CA ASP A 56 3.82 -32.05 -9.13
C ASP A 56 5.26 -31.67 -8.78
N ILE A 57 5.96 -32.53 -8.02
CA ILE A 57 7.37 -32.37 -7.69
C ILE A 57 8.22 -33.43 -8.40
N ILE A 58 7.92 -34.72 -8.18
CA ILE A 58 8.74 -35.81 -8.70
C ILE A 58 8.54 -36.11 -10.20
N GLY A 59 7.47 -35.57 -10.76
CA GLY A 59 7.06 -35.89 -12.14
C GLY A 59 6.23 -37.17 -12.23
N LEU A 60 5.95 -37.58 -13.47
CA LEU A 60 5.14 -38.76 -13.72
C LEU A 60 6.02 -39.95 -14.13
N PRO A 61 5.69 -41.17 -13.65
CA PRO A 61 6.43 -42.39 -14.09
C PRO A 61 6.11 -42.71 -15.56
N GLU A 62 7.13 -42.97 -16.32
CA GLU A 62 7.07 -43.43 -17.70
C GLU A 62 7.90 -44.71 -17.87
N LEU A 63 7.47 -45.55 -18.77
CA LEU A 63 8.20 -46.78 -19.11
C LEU A 63 9.08 -46.54 -20.33
N VAL A 64 10.40 -46.54 -20.14
CA VAL A 64 11.40 -46.36 -21.19
C VAL A 64 12.28 -47.59 -21.24
N ASP A 65 12.30 -48.29 -22.35
CA ASP A 65 13.10 -49.52 -22.55
C ASP A 65 12.89 -50.62 -21.45
N GLY A 66 11.63 -50.73 -20.97
CA GLY A 66 11.28 -51.70 -19.93
C GLY A 66 11.69 -51.34 -18.52
N VAL A 67 12.19 -50.12 -18.32
CA VAL A 67 12.54 -49.53 -17.02
C VAL A 67 11.66 -48.37 -16.71
N THR A 68 11.13 -48.32 -15.48
CA THR A 68 10.38 -47.14 -15.01
C THR A 68 11.33 -45.98 -14.76
N ARG A 69 11.07 -44.83 -15.38
CA ARG A 69 11.75 -43.55 -15.11
C ARG A 69 10.71 -42.52 -14.75
N PHE A 70 11.12 -41.43 -14.07
CA PHE A 70 10.27 -40.29 -13.83
C PHE A 70 10.59 -39.18 -14.82
N ALA A 71 9.60 -38.76 -15.61
CA ALA A 71 9.71 -37.59 -16.47
C ALA A 71 9.74 -36.32 -15.56
N PRO A 72 10.85 -35.57 -15.54
CA PRO A 72 10.94 -34.39 -14.70
C PRO A 72 10.00 -33.29 -15.18
N ILE A 73 9.47 -32.55 -14.22
CA ILE A 73 8.56 -31.43 -14.48
C ILE A 73 9.34 -30.22 -15.04
N ASP A 74 8.70 -29.44 -15.89
CA ASP A 74 9.31 -28.32 -16.65
C ASP A 74 10.01 -27.28 -15.77
N TRP A 75 9.37 -26.88 -14.67
CA TRP A 75 9.97 -25.91 -13.73
C TRP A 75 11.26 -26.43 -13.07
N PHE A 76 11.33 -27.76 -12.83
CA PHE A 76 12.52 -28.36 -12.25
C PHE A 76 13.63 -28.52 -13.29
N VAL A 77 13.25 -28.86 -14.53
CA VAL A 77 14.20 -28.89 -15.68
C VAL A 77 14.85 -27.52 -15.88
N ARG A 78 14.07 -26.43 -15.76
CA ARG A 78 14.61 -25.07 -15.80
C ARG A 78 15.62 -24.84 -14.67
N ALA A 79 15.28 -25.23 -13.45
CA ALA A 79 16.17 -25.06 -12.29
C ALA A 79 17.48 -25.89 -12.37
N CYS A 80 17.46 -26.96 -13.20
CA CYS A 80 18.65 -27.76 -13.52
C CYS A 80 19.54 -27.10 -14.58
N ASN A 81 18.96 -26.40 -15.53
CA ASN A 81 19.68 -25.86 -16.70
C ASN A 81 20.07 -24.39 -16.54
N GLU A 82 19.35 -23.62 -15.74
CA GLU A 82 19.50 -22.17 -15.59
C GLU A 82 19.72 -21.79 -14.13
N PRO A 83 20.52 -20.72 -13.85
CA PRO A 83 20.66 -20.17 -12.52
C PRO A 83 19.37 -19.43 -12.09
N VAL A 84 18.59 -20.03 -11.21
CA VAL A 84 17.32 -19.47 -10.71
C VAL A 84 17.27 -19.46 -9.19
N VAL A 85 16.35 -18.69 -8.63
CA VAL A 85 15.90 -18.83 -7.24
C VAL A 85 14.69 -19.78 -7.24
N LEU A 86 14.87 -21.00 -6.78
CA LEU A 86 13.79 -21.94 -6.54
C LEU A 86 13.19 -21.65 -5.16
N PHE A 87 11.95 -21.18 -5.14
CA PHE A 87 11.28 -20.76 -3.91
C PHE A 87 10.12 -21.69 -3.56
N PHE A 88 10.21 -22.33 -2.40
CA PHE A 88 9.19 -23.20 -1.82
C PHE A 88 8.38 -22.44 -0.75
N ASP A 89 7.23 -21.91 -1.12
CA ASP A 89 6.34 -21.21 -0.18
C ASP A 89 5.41 -22.19 0.54
N GLU A 90 5.05 -21.85 1.77
CA GLU A 90 4.15 -22.62 2.64
C GLU A 90 4.61 -24.09 2.88
N LEU A 91 5.92 -24.32 2.98
CA LEU A 91 6.49 -25.66 3.10
C LEU A 91 5.88 -26.46 4.28
N ASN A 92 5.61 -25.86 5.44
CA ASN A 92 5.02 -26.52 6.60
C ASN A 92 3.50 -26.73 6.51
N ARG A 93 2.85 -26.33 5.40
CA ARG A 93 1.44 -26.60 5.12
C ARG A 93 1.25 -27.68 4.06
N ALA A 94 2.34 -28.12 3.45
CA ALA A 94 2.33 -29.23 2.50
C ALA A 94 2.11 -30.57 3.23
N THR A 95 1.63 -31.57 2.49
CA THR A 95 1.56 -32.94 3.00
C THR A 95 2.98 -33.47 3.27
N ILE A 96 3.09 -34.52 4.11
CA ILE A 96 4.39 -35.08 4.46
C ILE A 96 5.14 -35.60 3.22
N GLU A 97 4.43 -36.20 2.26
CA GLU A 97 4.97 -36.73 1.02
C GLU A 97 5.58 -35.60 0.18
N VAL A 98 4.87 -34.47 0.02
CA VAL A 98 5.35 -33.29 -0.70
C VAL A 98 6.58 -32.70 0.02
N GLN A 99 6.56 -32.61 1.36
CA GLN A 99 7.73 -32.16 2.13
C GLN A 99 8.94 -33.06 1.91
N GLN A 100 8.76 -34.39 1.87
CA GLN A 100 9.85 -35.34 1.64
C GLN A 100 10.48 -35.18 0.26
N CYS A 101 9.67 -34.93 -0.78
CA CYS A 101 10.19 -34.62 -2.13
C CYS A 101 11.02 -33.34 -2.13
N ALA A 102 10.53 -32.28 -1.47
CA ALA A 102 11.28 -31.03 -1.35
C ALA A 102 12.60 -31.22 -0.55
N PHE A 103 12.63 -32.16 0.39
CA PHE A 103 13.84 -32.51 1.16
C PHE A 103 14.99 -32.96 0.28
N GLN A 104 14.73 -33.84 -0.68
CA GLN A 104 15.78 -34.31 -1.57
C GLN A 104 16.40 -33.13 -2.34
N ILE A 105 15.57 -32.22 -2.84
CA ILE A 105 16.04 -31.02 -3.54
C ILE A 105 16.89 -30.14 -2.63
N VAL A 106 16.47 -29.96 -1.37
CA VAL A 106 17.19 -29.14 -0.37
C VAL A 106 18.50 -29.79 0.04
N LEU A 107 18.50 -31.10 0.27
CA LEU A 107 19.65 -31.86 0.78
C LEU A 107 20.70 -32.11 -0.29
N ASP A 108 20.25 -32.73 -1.38
CA ASP A 108 21.15 -33.31 -2.38
C ASP A 108 21.30 -32.39 -3.61
N ARG A 109 20.47 -31.32 -3.69
CA ARG A 109 20.38 -30.46 -4.86
C ARG A 109 20.10 -31.26 -6.14
N GLU A 110 19.31 -32.31 -5.96
CA GLU A 110 19.01 -33.30 -7.00
C GLU A 110 17.62 -33.88 -6.74
N LEU A 111 16.94 -34.31 -7.81
CA LEU A 111 15.70 -35.07 -7.74
C LEU A 111 15.69 -36.10 -8.88
N ASN A 112 15.48 -37.37 -8.57
CA ASN A 112 15.41 -38.47 -9.52
C ASN A 112 16.58 -38.49 -10.54
N GLY A 113 17.80 -38.16 -10.09
CA GLY A 113 19.01 -38.15 -10.93
C GLY A 113 19.27 -36.83 -11.67
N HIS A 114 18.34 -35.87 -11.59
CA HIS A 114 18.49 -34.54 -12.20
C HIS A 114 19.04 -33.54 -11.18
N LYS A 115 20.23 -33.00 -11.43
CA LYS A 115 20.92 -32.07 -10.52
C LYS A 115 20.58 -30.62 -10.83
N LEU A 116 20.33 -29.84 -9.79
CA LEU A 116 20.17 -28.38 -9.92
C LEU A 116 21.44 -27.75 -10.52
N HIS A 117 21.23 -26.69 -11.29
CA HIS A 117 22.33 -25.85 -11.75
C HIS A 117 23.18 -25.37 -10.55
N PRO A 118 24.52 -25.37 -10.63
CA PRO A 118 25.39 -25.04 -9.48
C PRO A 118 25.09 -23.69 -8.83
N ALA A 119 24.67 -22.71 -9.62
CA ALA A 119 24.32 -21.37 -9.13
C ALA A 119 22.84 -21.22 -8.72
N THR A 120 21.96 -22.19 -8.95
CA THR A 120 20.57 -22.18 -8.48
C THR A 120 20.52 -22.11 -6.96
N ARG A 121 19.70 -21.22 -6.41
CA ARG A 121 19.49 -21.04 -4.97
C ARG A 121 18.17 -21.64 -4.55
N VAL A 122 18.13 -22.33 -3.42
CA VAL A 122 16.89 -22.87 -2.86
C VAL A 122 16.49 -22.08 -1.63
N TYR A 123 15.32 -21.44 -1.72
CA TYR A 123 14.72 -20.71 -0.61
C TYR A 123 13.38 -21.35 -0.26
N ALA A 124 13.03 -21.32 1.01
CA ALA A 124 11.73 -21.80 1.49
C ALA A 124 11.13 -20.80 2.48
N ALA A 125 9.80 -20.80 2.60
CA ALA A 125 9.11 -20.04 3.63
C ALA A 125 8.13 -20.92 4.40
N ILE A 126 8.07 -20.66 5.71
CA ILE A 126 7.07 -21.26 6.60
C ILE A 126 6.33 -20.20 7.39
N ASN A 127 5.07 -20.49 7.71
CA ASN A 127 4.24 -19.66 8.56
C ASN A 127 4.34 -20.12 10.01
N GLU A 128 4.50 -19.17 10.93
CA GLU A 128 4.42 -19.39 12.38
C GLU A 128 3.08 -18.84 12.88
N GLY A 129 2.51 -19.53 13.87
CA GLY A 129 1.30 -19.14 14.58
C GLY A 129 0.44 -20.36 14.89
N SER A 130 -0.18 -20.36 16.05
CA SER A 130 -1.11 -21.43 16.51
C SER A 130 -2.44 -21.43 15.77
N GLU A 131 -2.68 -20.43 14.93
CA GLU A 131 -3.89 -20.20 14.14
C GLU A 131 -3.98 -21.04 12.86
N TYR A 132 -2.89 -21.73 12.52
CA TYR A 132 -2.83 -22.55 11.31
C TYR A 132 -2.61 -24.02 11.66
N GLN A 133 -3.28 -24.90 10.92
CA GLN A 133 -2.91 -26.30 10.87
C GLN A 133 -1.56 -26.38 10.14
N VAL A 134 -0.48 -26.44 10.91
CA VAL A 134 0.87 -26.62 10.39
C VAL A 134 1.41 -27.96 10.85
N THR A 135 2.06 -28.69 9.95
CA THR A 135 2.81 -29.88 10.31
C THR A 135 4.13 -29.43 10.94
N GLU A 136 4.48 -30.01 12.09
CA GLU A 136 5.80 -29.78 12.66
C GLU A 136 6.88 -30.24 11.68
N MET A 137 7.82 -29.34 11.42
CA MET A 137 8.93 -29.65 10.52
C MET A 137 9.92 -30.62 11.19
N ASP A 138 10.34 -31.63 10.44
CA ASP A 138 11.39 -32.57 10.90
C ASP A 138 12.67 -31.77 11.29
N PRO A 139 13.15 -31.95 12.53
CA PRO A 139 14.40 -31.33 12.97
C PRO A 139 15.62 -31.62 12.06
N ALA A 140 15.63 -32.77 11.40
CA ALA A 140 16.70 -33.12 10.46
C ALA A 140 16.66 -32.19 9.23
N LEU A 141 15.46 -31.83 8.74
CA LEU A 141 15.31 -30.87 7.67
C LEU A 141 15.74 -29.47 8.11
N LEU A 142 15.30 -29.01 9.28
CA LEU A 142 15.63 -27.67 9.76
C LEU A 142 17.15 -27.45 9.84
N ARG A 143 17.91 -28.48 10.18
CA ARG A 143 19.39 -28.43 10.24
C ARG A 143 20.06 -28.25 8.87
N ARG A 144 19.34 -28.42 7.79
CA ARG A 144 19.86 -28.28 6.42
C ARG A 144 19.65 -26.87 5.85
N PHE A 145 18.84 -26.07 6.51
CA PHE A 145 18.61 -24.68 6.15
C PHE A 145 19.44 -23.72 7.00
N PHE A 146 19.80 -22.60 6.39
CA PHE A 146 20.00 -21.39 7.14
C PHE A 146 18.62 -20.86 7.54
N VAL A 147 18.26 -21.03 8.81
CA VAL A 147 16.93 -20.63 9.32
C VAL A 147 16.97 -19.18 9.76
N ALA A 148 16.13 -18.34 9.18
CA ALA A 148 15.98 -16.94 9.54
C ALA A 148 14.57 -16.66 10.05
N SER A 149 14.42 -16.36 11.35
CA SER A 149 13.18 -15.84 11.90
C SER A 149 13.02 -14.37 11.54
N LEU A 150 12.01 -14.07 10.73
CA LEU A 150 11.69 -12.73 10.27
C LEU A 150 10.72 -12.05 11.23
N GLU A 151 11.13 -10.92 11.74
CA GLU A 151 10.34 -10.04 12.61
C GLU A 151 10.37 -8.62 12.04
N PRO A 152 9.62 -8.37 10.95
CA PRO A 152 9.57 -7.05 10.36
C PRO A 152 8.97 -6.05 11.34
N THR A 153 9.59 -4.90 11.42
CA THR A 153 9.12 -3.78 12.20
C THR A 153 8.14 -2.90 11.42
N ALA A 154 7.39 -2.05 12.10
CA ALA A 154 6.58 -1.04 11.43
C ALA A 154 7.44 -0.11 10.56
N GLN A 155 8.70 0.15 10.96
CA GLN A 155 9.63 0.96 10.19
C GLN A 155 10.03 0.30 8.86
N ASP A 156 10.17 -1.01 8.81
CA ASP A 156 10.42 -1.74 7.56
C ASP A 156 9.26 -1.56 6.58
N TRP A 157 8.02 -1.69 7.07
CA TRP A 157 6.82 -1.48 6.25
C TRP A 157 6.72 -0.02 5.78
N LEU A 158 6.95 0.96 6.66
CA LEU A 158 6.93 2.39 6.33
C LEU A 158 7.98 2.73 5.27
N ALA A 159 9.19 2.19 5.39
CA ALA A 159 10.25 2.37 4.40
C ALA A 159 9.85 1.81 3.03
N TRP A 160 9.25 0.62 3.01
CA TRP A 160 8.71 0.01 1.80
C TRP A 160 7.55 0.83 1.21
N ALA A 161 6.57 1.22 2.02
CA ALA A 161 5.40 1.97 1.60
C ALA A 161 5.78 3.31 0.95
N ARG A 162 6.72 4.04 1.55
CA ARG A 162 7.26 5.30 1.00
C ARG A 162 8.00 5.09 -0.32
N LYS A 163 8.80 4.01 -0.42
CA LYS A 163 9.54 3.69 -1.64
C LYS A 163 8.63 3.27 -2.78
N SER A 164 7.57 2.54 -2.50
CA SER A 164 6.62 2.04 -3.50
C SER A 164 5.84 3.17 -4.18
N ARG A 165 5.65 4.31 -3.49
CA ARG A 165 4.90 5.51 -3.92
C ARG A 165 3.44 5.23 -4.31
N ARG A 166 2.91 4.06 -3.97
CA ARG A 166 1.52 3.72 -4.29
C ARG A 166 0.59 3.78 -3.09
N ILE A 167 1.11 3.63 -1.88
CA ILE A 167 0.30 3.68 -0.65
C ILE A 167 -0.09 5.13 -0.34
N ASP A 168 -1.36 5.34 -0.02
CA ASP A 168 -1.89 6.67 0.33
C ASP A 168 -1.08 7.30 1.49
N PRO A 169 -0.61 8.55 1.35
CA PRO A 169 0.18 9.24 2.37
C PRO A 169 -0.48 9.31 3.74
N LEU A 170 -1.83 9.38 3.80
CA LEU A 170 -2.56 9.42 5.07
C LEU A 170 -2.52 8.08 5.80
N MET A 171 -2.57 6.97 5.03
CA MET A 171 -2.40 5.62 5.57
C MET A 171 -0.98 5.42 6.13
N ILE A 172 0.05 5.90 5.42
CA ILE A 172 1.44 5.91 5.91
C ILE A 172 1.54 6.70 7.22
N SER A 173 0.98 7.91 7.27
CA SER A 173 0.98 8.77 8.45
C SER A 173 0.23 8.15 9.64
N PHE A 174 -0.87 7.43 9.36
CA PHE A 174 -1.61 6.70 10.39
C PHE A 174 -0.75 5.59 11.03
N ILE A 175 -0.10 4.76 10.22
CA ILE A 175 0.77 3.69 10.73
C ILE A 175 2.01 4.24 11.43
N GLU A 176 2.56 5.36 10.96
CA GLU A 176 3.67 6.05 11.63
C GLU A 176 3.29 6.53 13.02
N LYS A 177 2.08 7.08 13.16
CA LYS A 177 1.54 7.56 14.45
C LYS A 177 1.11 6.41 15.37
N TYR A 178 0.58 5.34 14.79
CA TYR A 178 0.04 4.18 15.52
C TYR A 178 0.65 2.85 15.02
N PRO A 179 1.95 2.60 15.26
CA PRO A 179 2.66 1.42 14.72
C PRO A 179 2.04 0.08 15.11
N ALA A 180 1.43 0.02 16.30
CA ALA A 180 0.75 -1.18 16.78
C ALA A 180 -0.49 -1.57 15.94
N ARG A 181 -1.03 -0.64 15.13
CA ARG A 181 -2.16 -0.90 14.23
C ARG A 181 -1.76 -1.55 12.91
N LEU A 182 -0.46 -1.64 12.62
CA LEU A 182 0.01 -2.33 11.42
C LEU A 182 -0.32 -3.82 11.44
N ARG A 183 -0.16 -4.46 12.61
CA ARG A 183 -0.37 -5.90 12.79
C ARG A 183 -0.98 -6.20 14.14
N HIS A 184 -1.98 -7.07 14.15
CA HIS A 184 -2.49 -7.65 15.39
C HIS A 184 -1.44 -8.59 16.00
N THR A 185 -1.21 -8.50 17.31
CA THR A 185 -0.25 -9.32 18.04
C THR A 185 -0.90 -10.14 19.17
N GLY A 186 -2.21 -9.99 19.36
CA GLY A 186 -2.98 -10.72 20.37
C GLY A 186 -3.45 -12.09 19.88
N GLN A 187 -4.24 -12.76 20.72
CA GLN A 187 -4.93 -13.99 20.34
C GLN A 187 -5.97 -13.69 19.25
N MET A 188 -5.96 -14.47 18.19
CA MET A 188 -6.95 -14.35 17.10
C MET A 188 -8.17 -15.23 17.38
N GLU A 189 -9.36 -14.65 17.24
CA GLU A 189 -10.60 -15.38 17.33
C GLU A 189 -10.99 -15.94 15.95
N PRO A 190 -11.44 -17.20 15.87
CA PRO A 190 -11.87 -17.77 14.59
C PRO A 190 -12.97 -16.94 13.92
N GLY A 191 -12.82 -16.70 12.63
CA GLY A 191 -13.81 -15.95 11.83
C GLY A 191 -13.72 -14.44 11.93
N LYS A 192 -12.83 -13.88 12.74
CA LYS A 192 -12.56 -12.42 12.77
C LYS A 192 -11.41 -12.01 11.86
N VAL A 193 -11.52 -10.82 11.29
CA VAL A 193 -10.48 -10.19 10.48
C VAL A 193 -9.58 -9.35 11.38
N TYR A 194 -8.27 -9.45 11.16
CA TYR A 194 -7.26 -8.69 11.87
C TYR A 194 -6.26 -8.05 10.91
N PRO A 195 -5.74 -6.85 11.24
CA PRO A 195 -4.79 -6.17 10.37
C PRO A 195 -3.44 -6.88 10.33
N ASN A 196 -2.83 -6.87 9.16
CA ASN A 196 -1.44 -7.24 8.93
C ASN A 196 -0.86 -6.37 7.81
N PRO A 197 0.46 -6.35 7.60
CA PRO A 197 1.09 -5.55 6.54
C PRO A 197 0.50 -5.72 5.14
N ALA A 198 0.13 -6.95 4.77
CA ALA A 198 -0.47 -7.23 3.46
C ALA A 198 -1.93 -6.74 3.37
N SER A 199 -2.69 -6.76 4.48
CA SER A 199 -4.07 -6.26 4.47
C SER A 199 -4.15 -4.75 4.27
N TRP A 200 -3.18 -3.98 4.79
CA TRP A 200 -3.07 -2.55 4.53
C TRP A 200 -2.77 -2.25 3.06
N ASP A 201 -1.88 -3.01 2.44
CA ASP A 201 -1.57 -2.88 1.01
C ASP A 201 -2.80 -3.20 0.12
N ARG A 202 -3.53 -4.27 0.45
CA ARG A 202 -4.76 -4.63 -0.26
C ARG A 202 -5.87 -3.61 -0.06
N LEU A 203 -6.01 -3.07 1.15
CA LEU A 203 -6.97 -2.01 1.43
C LEU A 203 -6.69 -0.77 0.60
N ASP A 204 -5.43 -0.34 0.54
CA ASP A 204 -5.01 0.79 -0.29
C ASP A 204 -5.37 0.59 -1.76
N THR A 205 -5.05 -0.59 -2.30
CA THR A 205 -5.41 -0.97 -3.67
C THR A 205 -6.92 -0.91 -3.90
N ALA A 206 -7.71 -1.43 -2.95
CA ALA A 206 -9.16 -1.45 -3.06
C ALA A 206 -9.76 -0.04 -2.97
N LEU A 207 -9.27 0.80 -2.04
CA LEU A 207 -9.71 2.19 -1.90
C LEU A 207 -9.37 2.99 -3.15
N THR A 208 -8.16 2.87 -3.66
CA THR A 208 -7.73 3.56 -4.90
C THR A 208 -8.60 3.16 -6.09
N TYR A 209 -8.86 1.86 -6.27
CA TYR A 209 -9.74 1.35 -7.34
C TYR A 209 -11.17 1.88 -7.22
N ALA A 210 -11.68 2.02 -6.00
CA ALA A 210 -13.00 2.58 -5.73
C ALA A 210 -13.07 4.12 -5.79
N GLY A 211 -11.95 4.80 -6.08
CA GLY A 211 -11.87 6.25 -6.15
C GLY A 211 -11.80 6.94 -4.78
N PHE A 212 -11.49 6.19 -3.72
CA PHE A 212 -11.24 6.76 -2.39
C PHE A 212 -9.75 7.06 -2.21
N GLU A 213 -9.43 8.34 -2.08
CA GLU A 213 -8.08 8.81 -1.79
C GLU A 213 -8.08 9.59 -0.47
N PRO A 214 -7.90 8.92 0.68
CA PRO A 214 -8.01 9.54 2.00
C PRO A 214 -7.15 10.78 2.20
N SER A 215 -5.93 10.78 1.68
CA SER A 215 -5.01 11.93 1.77
C SER A 215 -5.48 13.15 0.99
N LYS A 216 -6.25 12.96 -0.09
CA LYS A 216 -6.78 14.04 -0.92
C LYS A 216 -8.14 14.54 -0.46
N SER A 217 -8.97 13.65 0.07
CA SER A 217 -10.35 13.97 0.45
C SER A 217 -10.57 14.10 1.96
N GLY A 218 -9.73 13.47 2.80
CA GLY A 218 -9.90 13.44 4.26
C GLY A 218 -11.31 13.04 4.66
N GLY A 219 -11.84 13.67 5.69
CA GLY A 219 -13.22 13.44 6.17
C GLY A 219 -14.31 13.94 5.24
N VAL A 220 -14.00 14.78 4.23
CA VAL A 220 -14.98 15.41 3.33
C VAL A 220 -15.73 14.38 2.47
N ASN A 221 -15.02 13.34 1.99
CA ASN A 221 -15.59 12.28 1.17
C ASN A 221 -15.79 10.96 1.93
N TYR A 222 -15.76 11.00 3.26
CA TYR A 222 -16.09 9.82 4.03
C TYR A 222 -17.51 9.36 3.73
N ASN A 223 -17.66 8.05 3.50
CA ASN A 223 -18.97 7.41 3.34
C ASN A 223 -18.97 5.99 3.95
N PRO A 224 -20.17 5.38 4.16
CA PRO A 224 -20.29 4.04 4.72
C PRO A 224 -19.58 2.94 3.90
N LEU A 225 -19.44 3.13 2.57
CA LEU A 225 -18.77 2.16 1.70
C LEU A 225 -17.27 2.05 2.05
N MET A 226 -16.59 3.18 2.25
CA MET A 226 -15.20 3.20 2.72
C MET A 226 -15.05 2.47 4.06
N TYR A 227 -15.96 2.70 5.01
CA TYR A 227 -15.96 1.99 6.29
C TYR A 227 -16.06 0.48 6.10
N SER A 228 -17.00 0.01 5.27
CA SER A 228 -17.19 -1.41 5.00
C SER A 228 -15.96 -2.04 4.35
N MET A 229 -15.30 -1.34 3.42
CA MET A 229 -14.04 -1.78 2.80
C MET A 229 -12.93 -1.92 3.85
N CYS A 230 -12.77 -0.91 4.70
CA CYS A 230 -11.79 -0.96 5.79
C CYS A 230 -12.05 -2.15 6.73
N THR A 231 -13.32 -2.39 7.12
CA THR A 231 -13.70 -3.50 8.03
C THR A 231 -13.36 -4.86 7.41
N GLY A 232 -13.56 -5.02 6.10
CA GLY A 232 -13.25 -6.26 5.40
C GLY A 232 -11.76 -6.62 5.38
N PHE A 233 -10.85 -5.63 5.49
CA PHE A 233 -9.41 -5.86 5.47
C PHE A 233 -8.73 -5.74 6.84
N LEU A 234 -9.27 -4.91 7.75
CA LEU A 234 -8.60 -4.55 9.01
C LEU A 234 -9.33 -5.06 10.25
N GLY A 235 -10.60 -5.49 10.12
CA GLY A 235 -11.48 -5.74 11.24
C GLY A 235 -11.99 -4.44 11.89
N GLU A 236 -12.93 -4.55 12.82
CA GLU A 236 -13.66 -3.39 13.36
C GLU A 236 -12.76 -2.42 14.12
N GLU A 237 -11.93 -2.91 15.04
CA GLU A 237 -11.13 -2.07 15.92
C GLU A 237 -10.16 -1.15 15.15
N SER A 238 -9.43 -1.71 14.19
CA SER A 238 -8.48 -0.93 13.38
C SER A 238 -9.21 -0.03 12.38
N THR A 239 -10.39 -0.45 11.90
CA THR A 239 -11.24 0.37 11.04
C THR A 239 -11.72 1.63 11.76
N ILE A 240 -12.26 1.50 12.98
CA ILE A 240 -12.71 2.65 13.77
C ILE A 240 -11.56 3.65 13.93
N ALA A 241 -10.38 3.17 14.35
CA ALA A 241 -9.23 4.04 14.57
C ALA A 241 -8.75 4.73 13.28
N PHE A 242 -8.70 4.00 12.16
CA PHE A 242 -8.26 4.56 10.88
C PHE A 242 -9.29 5.54 10.31
N VAL A 243 -10.56 5.19 10.35
CA VAL A 243 -11.65 6.06 9.84
C VAL A 243 -11.75 7.34 10.67
N ASP A 244 -11.61 7.27 11.99
CA ASP A 244 -11.58 8.48 12.82
C ASP A 244 -10.35 9.35 12.50
N TYR A 245 -9.21 8.73 12.23
CA TYR A 245 -8.02 9.46 11.78
C TYR A 245 -8.26 10.17 10.44
N VAL A 246 -8.90 9.50 9.47
CA VAL A 246 -9.27 10.09 8.17
C VAL A 246 -10.29 11.22 8.34
N LYS A 247 -11.33 11.03 9.16
CA LYS A 247 -12.36 12.06 9.42
C LYS A 247 -11.78 13.33 10.03
N ASN A 248 -10.78 13.19 10.89
CA ASN A 248 -10.12 14.31 11.56
C ASN A 248 -8.95 14.89 10.75
N HIS A 249 -8.67 14.31 9.55
CA HIS A 249 -7.63 14.84 8.69
C HIS A 249 -8.10 16.12 8.02
N GLU A 250 -7.44 17.23 8.35
CA GLU A 250 -7.69 18.52 7.73
C GLU A 250 -6.92 18.66 6.43
N ILE A 251 -7.67 18.77 5.32
CA ILE A 251 -7.08 19.11 4.04
C ILE A 251 -6.80 20.61 4.06
N LYS A 252 -5.53 20.96 3.96
CA LYS A 252 -5.11 22.35 3.82
C LYS A 252 -5.03 22.70 2.34
N PHE A 253 -5.96 23.52 1.88
CA PHE A 253 -5.87 24.09 0.55
C PHE A 253 -4.98 25.34 0.56
N SER A 254 -4.13 25.46 -0.44
CA SER A 254 -3.33 26.66 -0.70
C SER A 254 -4.07 27.62 -1.62
N ALA A 255 -3.61 28.88 -1.69
CA ALA A 255 -4.13 29.80 -2.70
C ALA A 255 -3.99 29.24 -4.14
N GLN A 256 -2.87 28.54 -4.41
CA GLN A 256 -2.61 27.97 -5.74
C GLN A 256 -3.60 26.85 -6.11
N ASP A 257 -4.09 26.06 -5.13
CA ASP A 257 -5.11 25.05 -5.39
C ASP A 257 -6.41 25.64 -5.92
N VAL A 258 -6.76 26.84 -5.48
CA VAL A 258 -7.92 27.57 -6.02
C VAL A 258 -7.57 28.31 -7.30
N LEU A 259 -6.47 29.04 -7.30
CA LEU A 259 -6.11 29.92 -8.41
C LEU A 259 -5.77 29.17 -9.70
N ASN A 260 -5.17 27.98 -9.61
CA ASN A 260 -4.73 27.22 -10.78
C ASN A 260 -5.61 26.00 -11.09
N ASP A 261 -6.17 25.34 -10.07
CA ASP A 261 -6.77 24.00 -10.19
C ASP A 261 -8.20 23.93 -9.61
N PHE A 262 -8.94 25.04 -9.53
CA PHE A 262 -10.26 25.08 -8.87
C PHE A 262 -11.23 24.05 -9.45
N ASP A 263 -11.33 23.93 -10.77
CA ASP A 263 -12.27 23.01 -11.42
C ASP A 263 -12.05 21.56 -11.00
N THR A 264 -10.80 21.13 -10.82
CA THR A 264 -10.46 19.76 -10.40
C THR A 264 -10.73 19.51 -8.92
N LYS A 265 -10.74 20.58 -8.08
CA LYS A 265 -10.88 20.52 -6.62
C LYS A 265 -12.22 21.06 -6.13
N LYS A 266 -13.09 21.52 -7.04
CA LYS A 266 -14.36 22.20 -6.75
C LYS A 266 -15.25 21.42 -5.79
N ASP A 267 -15.40 20.10 -6.01
CA ASP A 267 -16.25 19.25 -5.17
C ASP A 267 -15.72 19.11 -3.73
N LEU A 268 -14.41 19.13 -3.54
CA LEU A 268 -13.78 19.09 -2.22
C LEU A 268 -13.89 20.43 -1.51
N ILE A 269 -13.58 21.52 -2.22
CA ILE A 269 -13.60 22.90 -1.69
C ILE A 269 -15.02 23.33 -1.36
N SER A 270 -16.01 22.99 -2.19
CA SER A 270 -17.41 23.36 -1.95
C SER A 270 -18.00 22.76 -0.66
N LYS A 271 -17.51 21.57 -0.26
CA LYS A 271 -17.94 20.86 0.96
C LYS A 271 -17.24 21.32 2.24
N LEU A 272 -16.29 22.27 2.15
CA LEU A 272 -15.65 22.83 3.34
C LEU A 272 -16.64 23.58 4.21
N SER A 273 -16.40 23.60 5.54
CA SER A 273 -17.16 24.44 6.46
C SER A 273 -16.96 25.94 6.16
N THR A 274 -17.88 26.78 6.59
CA THR A 274 -17.83 28.24 6.41
C THR A 274 -16.51 28.83 6.92
N ASP A 275 -16.04 28.39 8.11
CA ASP A 275 -14.78 28.86 8.68
C ASP A 275 -13.58 28.53 7.80
N LYS A 276 -13.49 27.29 7.29
CA LYS A 276 -12.41 26.86 6.36
C LYS A 276 -12.45 27.59 5.02
N LYS A 277 -13.65 27.91 4.51
CA LYS A 277 -13.80 28.74 3.32
C LYS A 277 -13.31 30.17 3.56
N ASN A 278 -13.60 30.75 4.75
CA ASN A 278 -13.09 32.05 5.14
C ASN A 278 -11.56 32.07 5.25
N ASP A 279 -10.96 31.05 5.86
CA ASP A 279 -9.50 30.92 5.92
C ASP A 279 -8.88 30.87 4.52
N LEU A 280 -9.51 30.11 3.62
CA LEU A 280 -9.05 29.99 2.23
C LEU A 280 -9.17 31.31 1.46
N LEU A 281 -10.24 32.08 1.67
CA LEU A 281 -10.38 33.43 1.13
C LEU A 281 -9.26 34.35 1.62
N ASN A 282 -8.91 34.33 2.92
CA ASN A 282 -7.82 35.11 3.48
C ASN A 282 -6.45 34.70 2.87
N ILE A 283 -6.23 33.41 2.64
CA ILE A 283 -5.00 32.92 1.99
C ILE A 283 -4.92 33.42 0.54
N ILE A 284 -6.04 33.41 -0.22
CA ILE A 284 -6.10 33.93 -1.58
C ILE A 284 -5.80 35.43 -1.61
N ILE A 285 -6.40 36.21 -0.71
CA ILE A 285 -6.17 37.65 -0.62
C ILE A 285 -4.68 37.93 -0.32
N THR A 286 -4.11 37.26 0.67
CA THR A 286 -2.70 37.39 1.02
C THR A 286 -1.78 37.06 -0.17
N TYR A 287 -2.12 36.03 -0.93
CA TYR A 287 -1.40 35.68 -2.14
C TYR A 287 -1.46 36.79 -3.20
N THR A 288 -2.65 37.37 -3.44
CA THR A 288 -2.87 38.43 -4.44
C THR A 288 -2.20 39.78 -4.09
N VAL A 289 -1.91 40.01 -2.80
CA VAL A 289 -1.12 41.18 -2.36
C VAL A 289 0.35 41.04 -2.79
N ASN A 290 0.87 39.84 -2.68
CA ASN A 290 2.30 39.58 -2.86
C ASN A 290 2.67 39.08 -4.27
N ASN A 291 1.70 38.76 -5.12
CA ASN A 291 1.93 38.21 -6.44
C ASN A 291 1.00 38.82 -7.49
N GLU A 292 1.49 38.94 -8.71
CA GLU A 292 0.61 39.23 -9.84
C GLU A 292 -0.24 38.00 -10.17
N VAL A 293 -1.54 38.23 -10.35
CA VAL A 293 -2.50 37.19 -10.72
C VAL A 293 -2.98 37.35 -12.16
N SER A 294 -3.03 36.26 -12.90
CA SER A 294 -3.56 36.23 -14.27
C SER A 294 -5.11 36.37 -14.28
N ILE A 295 -5.69 36.65 -15.44
CA ILE A 295 -7.16 36.70 -15.59
C ILE A 295 -7.78 35.33 -15.28
N VAL A 296 -7.16 34.24 -15.68
CA VAL A 296 -7.63 32.84 -15.40
C VAL A 296 -7.66 32.59 -13.90
N GLN A 297 -6.60 32.96 -13.19
CA GLN A 297 -6.53 32.81 -11.73
C GLN A 297 -7.59 33.62 -11.01
N VAL A 298 -7.87 34.85 -11.50
CA VAL A 298 -8.96 35.66 -10.97
C VAL A 298 -10.31 35.03 -11.25
N GLN A 299 -10.52 34.44 -12.44
CA GLN A 299 -11.76 33.72 -12.77
C GLN A 299 -11.97 32.55 -11.81
N ASN A 300 -10.94 31.69 -11.59
CA ASN A 300 -11.00 30.56 -10.67
C ASN A 300 -11.32 31.00 -9.23
N ALA A 301 -10.73 32.11 -8.78
CA ALA A 301 -11.07 32.69 -7.48
C ALA A 301 -12.52 33.16 -7.40
N CYS A 302 -13.03 33.82 -8.48
CA CYS A 302 -14.41 34.22 -8.55
C CYS A 302 -15.38 33.04 -8.54
N ASP A 303 -15.03 31.95 -9.24
CA ASP A 303 -15.83 30.73 -9.28
C ASP A 303 -15.88 30.07 -7.91
N PHE A 304 -14.78 30.07 -7.16
CA PHE A 304 -14.73 29.64 -5.76
C PHE A 304 -15.64 30.53 -4.87
N VAL A 305 -15.47 31.84 -4.93
CA VAL A 305 -16.28 32.82 -4.15
C VAL A 305 -17.77 32.64 -4.43
N ASN A 306 -18.15 32.33 -5.67
CA ASN A 306 -19.52 32.05 -6.05
C ASN A 306 -20.11 30.77 -5.42
N THR A 307 -19.28 29.88 -4.84
CA THR A 307 -19.73 28.73 -4.04
C THR A 307 -19.90 29.07 -2.56
N CYS A 308 -19.56 30.27 -2.14
CA CYS A 308 -19.65 30.75 -0.77
C CYS A 308 -20.98 31.48 -0.50
N ALA A 309 -21.28 31.76 0.75
CA ALA A 309 -22.42 32.57 1.14
C ALA A 309 -22.23 34.02 0.68
N ASP A 310 -23.36 34.71 0.42
CA ASP A 310 -23.35 36.08 -0.12
C ASP A 310 -22.60 37.07 0.78
N GLU A 311 -22.69 36.93 2.09
CA GLU A 311 -21.92 37.72 3.05
C GLU A 311 -20.39 37.56 2.87
N MET A 312 -19.95 36.35 2.56
CA MET A 312 -18.51 36.06 2.32
C MET A 312 -18.04 36.70 1.02
N LEU A 313 -18.91 36.77 -0.01
CA LEU A 313 -18.59 37.43 -1.27
C LEU A 313 -18.41 38.96 -1.05
N VAL A 314 -19.30 39.60 -0.31
CA VAL A 314 -19.18 41.03 0.03
C VAL A 314 -17.91 41.30 0.83
N ASN A 315 -17.66 40.50 1.85
CA ASN A 315 -16.46 40.60 2.69
C ASN A 315 -15.16 40.42 1.87
N PHE A 316 -15.13 39.42 0.99
CA PHE A 316 -13.98 39.16 0.11
C PHE A 316 -13.69 40.39 -0.79
N MET A 317 -14.72 40.99 -1.40
CA MET A 317 -14.52 42.18 -2.21
C MET A 317 -14.02 43.37 -1.42
N ASN A 318 -14.54 43.59 -0.21
CA ASN A 318 -14.05 44.65 0.67
C ASN A 318 -12.55 44.44 1.00
N MET A 319 -12.17 43.23 1.35
CA MET A 319 -10.77 42.91 1.64
C MET A 319 -9.85 43.06 0.42
N ILE A 320 -10.31 42.69 -0.79
CA ILE A 320 -9.56 42.93 -2.03
C ILE A 320 -9.38 44.43 -2.28
N MET A 321 -10.39 45.28 -2.01
CA MET A 321 -10.28 46.72 -2.16
C MET A 321 -9.28 47.33 -1.17
N GLU A 322 -9.18 46.78 0.05
CA GLU A 322 -8.24 47.22 1.06
C GLU A 322 -6.77 46.90 0.70
N THR A 323 -6.51 45.95 -0.20
CA THR A 323 -5.15 45.61 -0.65
C THR A 323 -4.43 46.74 -1.39
N LYS A 324 -5.17 47.75 -1.90
CA LYS A 324 -4.66 48.86 -2.72
C LYS A 324 -3.95 48.44 -4.02
N ASN A 325 -4.02 47.14 -4.38
CA ASN A 325 -3.48 46.60 -5.62
C ASN A 325 -4.45 46.88 -6.79
N LEU A 326 -4.35 48.07 -7.38
CA LEU A 326 -5.31 48.58 -8.41
C LEU A 326 -5.47 47.58 -9.59
N PRO A 327 -4.41 47.00 -10.17
CA PRO A 327 -4.58 46.02 -11.24
C PRO A 327 -5.42 44.79 -10.85
N THR A 328 -5.19 44.24 -9.66
CA THR A 328 -5.93 43.10 -9.11
C THR A 328 -7.37 43.48 -8.79
N ILE A 329 -7.60 44.65 -8.12
CA ILE A 329 -8.93 45.17 -7.82
C ILE A 329 -9.78 45.31 -9.10
N ARG A 330 -9.22 45.88 -10.17
CA ARG A 330 -9.96 46.04 -11.45
C ARG A 330 -10.37 44.70 -12.05
N LYS A 331 -9.52 43.67 -11.97
CA LYS A 331 -9.83 42.34 -12.49
C LYS A 331 -11.00 41.72 -11.73
N PHE A 332 -10.96 41.73 -10.37
CA PHE A 332 -12.06 41.21 -9.54
C PHE A 332 -13.36 42.02 -9.69
N HIS A 333 -13.26 43.35 -9.71
CA HIS A 333 -14.44 44.21 -9.88
C HIS A 333 -15.14 43.95 -11.22
N LYS A 334 -14.40 43.66 -12.28
CA LYS A 334 -14.99 43.34 -13.60
C LYS A 334 -15.81 42.03 -13.57
N LEU A 335 -15.44 41.07 -12.74
CA LEU A 335 -16.09 39.75 -12.71
C LEU A 335 -17.14 39.61 -11.59
N LEU A 336 -16.97 40.27 -10.46
CA LEU A 336 -17.85 40.14 -9.28
C LEU A 336 -18.65 41.42 -8.98
N GLY A 337 -18.28 42.56 -9.55
CA GLY A 337 -18.82 43.86 -9.14
C GLY A 337 -20.35 43.97 -9.28
N THR A 338 -20.95 43.49 -10.37
CA THR A 338 -22.40 43.45 -10.55
C THR A 338 -23.08 42.57 -9.51
N LYS A 339 -22.54 41.38 -9.25
CA LYS A 339 -23.11 40.44 -8.27
C LYS A 339 -23.06 40.99 -6.84
N VAL A 340 -21.98 41.69 -6.47
CA VAL A 340 -21.87 42.33 -5.16
C VAL A 340 -22.94 43.42 -5.01
N VAL A 341 -23.17 44.23 -6.03
CA VAL A 341 -24.23 45.26 -6.04
C VAL A 341 -25.60 44.63 -5.89
N ASP A 342 -25.87 43.52 -6.60
CA ASP A 342 -27.15 42.82 -6.51
C ASP A 342 -27.40 42.26 -5.11
N VAL A 343 -26.37 41.67 -4.48
CA VAL A 343 -26.44 41.13 -3.09
C VAL A 343 -26.72 42.25 -2.09
N VAL A 344 -26.00 43.37 -2.20
CA VAL A 344 -26.19 44.52 -1.30
C VAL A 344 -27.59 45.14 -1.47
N ASN A 345 -28.09 45.27 -2.71
CA ASN A 345 -29.42 45.77 -2.97
C ASN A 345 -30.51 44.84 -2.43
N ALA A 346 -30.36 43.52 -2.61
CA ALA A 346 -31.28 42.53 -2.04
C ALA A 346 -31.36 42.60 -0.53
N ALA A 347 -30.21 42.75 0.15
CA ALA A 347 -30.15 42.90 1.60
C ALA A 347 -30.86 44.17 2.09
N ASN A 348 -30.74 45.29 1.37
CA ASN A 348 -31.42 46.56 1.68
C ASN A 348 -32.93 46.54 1.38
N THR A 349 -33.45 45.59 0.65
CA THR A 349 -34.88 45.46 0.32
C THR A 349 -35.64 44.64 1.37
N ILE A 350 -34.93 43.94 2.27
CA ILE A 350 -35.50 43.09 3.33
C ILE A 350 -35.62 43.84 4.67
N VAL A 351 -35.08 45.05 4.79
CA VAL A 351 -35.23 45.98 5.90
C VAL A 351 -36.31 46.99 5.57
#